data_1acce26d7b4a9839e6480020d4683dd3
#
_entry.id   1acce26d7b4a9839e6480020d4683dd3
#
_cell.length_a   1.000
_cell.length_b   1.000
_cell.length_c   1.000
_cell.angle_alpha   90.00
_cell.angle_beta   90.00
_cell.angle_gamma   90.00
#
_symmetry.space_group_name_H-M   'P 1'
#
loop_
_entity.id
_entity.type
_entity.pdbx_description
1 polymer ?
#
loop_
_entity_poly.entity_id
_entity_poly.type
_entity_poly.pdbx_seq_one_letter_code
_entity_poly.pdbx_strand_id
1 'polypeptide(L)'
;MTADSEMNYDDRHIATLEDIWGEGFLSPGGPDEVARVIEGLDLRGKRVLDIGCGSGAIAVLLARDHGAAEVVGIDVEDDVVNAAKRLAVKDGVADRVSIIKVDPGPLTFEDQSFDVVFSKDSIIHIPDKEALSRDVFRILVPGGWFAASDWLMSHDGEPSPEMKTYIAAEDLDFAMASPDRYQRALVAAGFQSVALRNRNPWYRDLAREELAYLQGEGAKRLVEDFGAEFHQSLIDTWEKMIVVLDTGEHCPHHLRGQRPA
;
A
#
# COMPACT_ATOMS: atom_id res chain seq x y z
N MET A 1 -9.57 10.75 -28.94
CA MET A 1 -8.34 11.21 -28.28
C MET A 1 -8.62 10.98 -26.81
N THR A 2 -8.28 9.78 -26.35
CA THR A 2 -8.35 9.40 -24.94
C THR A 2 -7.11 10.01 -24.28
N ALA A 3 -7.31 10.95 -23.36
CA ALA A 3 -6.26 11.39 -22.48
C ALA A 3 -5.88 10.16 -21.63
N ASP A 4 -4.64 9.73 -21.73
CA ASP A 4 -4.03 8.85 -20.74
C ASP A 4 -4.14 9.61 -19.41
N SER A 5 -4.94 9.11 -18.48
CA SER A 5 -4.87 9.51 -17.09
C SER A 5 -3.61 8.86 -16.54
N GLU A 6 -2.46 9.52 -16.70
CA GLU A 6 -1.26 9.15 -15.97
C GLU A 6 -1.61 9.32 -14.48
N MET A 7 -1.58 8.25 -13.72
CA MET A 7 -1.55 8.31 -12.25
C MET A 7 -0.32 9.15 -11.89
N ASN A 8 -0.54 10.35 -11.41
CA ASN A 8 0.56 11.26 -11.15
C ASN A 8 0.62 11.53 -9.64
N TYR A 9 1.42 10.73 -8.93
CA TYR A 9 1.94 11.12 -7.62
C TYR A 9 2.99 12.22 -7.83
N ASP A 10 2.52 13.43 -8.16
CA ASP A 10 3.40 14.58 -8.27
C ASP A 10 3.99 14.94 -6.88
N ASP A 11 5.05 15.74 -6.87
CA ASP A 11 5.71 16.20 -5.62
C ASP A 11 4.72 16.82 -4.62
N ARG A 12 3.64 17.44 -5.10
CA ARG A 12 2.60 18.06 -4.29
C ARG A 12 1.73 17.02 -3.58
N HIS A 13 1.32 15.97 -4.29
CA HIS A 13 0.54 14.88 -3.74
C HIS A 13 1.36 14.12 -2.69
N ILE A 14 2.59 13.77 -3.02
CA ILE A 14 3.56 13.14 -2.10
C ILE A 14 3.68 13.98 -0.82
N ALA A 15 3.99 15.28 -0.93
CA ALA A 15 4.18 16.15 0.21
C ALA A 15 2.93 16.26 1.10
N THR A 16 1.74 16.21 0.49
CA THR A 16 0.46 16.22 1.24
C THR A 16 0.26 14.95 2.04
N LEU A 17 0.51 13.79 1.44
CA LEU A 17 0.37 12.50 2.13
C LEU A 17 1.40 12.35 3.24
N GLU A 18 2.64 12.79 3.00
CA GLU A 18 3.69 12.82 4.02
C GLU A 18 3.36 13.79 5.18
N ASP A 19 2.61 14.85 4.92
CA ASP A 19 2.12 15.75 5.96
C ASP A 19 1.13 15.07 6.90
N ILE A 20 0.26 14.23 6.35
CA ILE A 20 -0.77 13.49 7.10
C ILE A 20 -0.18 12.27 7.81
N TRP A 21 0.69 11.50 7.13
CA TRP A 21 1.12 10.17 7.58
C TRP A 21 2.59 10.08 7.99
N GLY A 22 3.37 11.15 7.79
CA GLY A 22 4.78 11.21 8.10
C GLY A 22 5.68 10.96 6.89
N GLU A 23 6.91 11.46 6.99
CA GLU A 23 7.91 11.42 5.91
C GLU A 23 8.06 10.01 5.31
N GLY A 24 7.94 9.91 4.00
CA GLY A 24 8.06 8.68 3.22
C GLY A 24 6.86 7.74 3.28
N PHE A 25 5.80 8.06 4.04
CA PHE A 25 4.57 7.28 4.07
C PHE A 25 3.52 7.88 3.12
N LEU A 26 3.02 7.05 2.21
CA LEU A 26 1.93 7.39 1.28
C LEU A 26 0.63 6.63 1.60
N SER A 27 0.55 6.04 2.80
CA SER A 27 -0.62 5.29 3.26
C SER A 27 -0.70 5.29 4.79
N PRO A 28 -1.90 5.14 5.38
CA PRO A 28 -2.18 5.39 6.78
C PRO A 28 -1.55 4.37 7.75
N GLY A 29 -1.38 4.78 9.01
CA GLY A 29 -1.04 3.89 10.13
C GLY A 29 0.46 3.74 10.42
N GLY A 30 1.35 4.27 9.56
CA GLY A 30 2.78 4.39 9.86
C GLY A 30 3.47 3.10 10.32
N PRO A 31 4.52 3.21 11.17
CA PRO A 31 5.31 2.06 11.63
C PRO A 31 4.49 1.00 12.38
N ASP A 32 3.49 1.42 13.14
CA ASP A 32 2.66 0.51 13.94
C ASP A 32 1.84 -0.44 13.07
N GLU A 33 1.30 0.06 11.96
CA GLU A 33 0.51 -0.77 11.05
C GLU A 33 1.43 -1.71 10.25
N VAL A 34 2.60 -1.26 9.83
CA VAL A 34 3.63 -2.13 9.23
C VAL A 34 3.97 -3.28 10.18
N ALA A 35 4.24 -2.99 11.46
CA ALA A 35 4.53 -4.01 12.46
C ALA A 35 3.39 -5.03 12.61
N ARG A 36 2.12 -4.60 12.47
CA ARG A 36 0.95 -5.50 12.50
C ARG A 36 0.84 -6.39 11.26
N VAL A 37 1.20 -5.85 10.07
CA VAL A 37 1.21 -6.64 8.82
C VAL A 37 2.21 -7.79 8.93
N ILE A 38 3.40 -7.53 9.47
CA ILE A 38 4.47 -8.54 9.63
C ILE A 38 4.46 -9.26 10.98
N GLU A 39 3.42 -9.08 11.82
CA GLU A 39 3.33 -9.66 13.15
C GLU A 39 3.61 -11.17 13.14
N GLY A 40 4.61 -11.61 13.95
CA GLY A 40 5.03 -13.02 14.03
C GLY A 40 5.98 -13.48 12.92
N LEU A 41 6.36 -12.60 11.97
CA LEU A 41 7.40 -12.89 10.99
C LEU A 41 8.76 -12.37 11.51
N ASP A 42 9.80 -13.20 11.42
CA ASP A 42 11.17 -12.76 11.69
C ASP A 42 11.85 -12.36 10.37
N LEU A 43 12.08 -11.07 10.20
CA LEU A 43 12.73 -10.51 9.00
C LEU A 43 14.27 -10.44 9.12
N ARG A 44 14.84 -10.76 10.27
CA ARG A 44 16.29 -10.68 10.48
C ARG A 44 17.04 -11.61 9.54
N GLY A 45 17.96 -11.01 8.78
CA GLY A 45 18.74 -11.74 7.78
C GLY A 45 17.97 -12.15 6.52
N LYS A 46 16.74 -11.68 6.35
CA LYS A 46 15.86 -12.00 5.23
C LYS A 46 15.99 -11.03 4.07
N ARG A 47 15.72 -11.54 2.86
CA ARG A 47 15.56 -10.75 1.65
C ARG A 47 14.08 -10.49 1.41
N VAL A 48 13.70 -9.21 1.36
CA VAL A 48 12.32 -8.75 1.28
C VAL A 48 12.10 -8.00 -0.05
N LEU A 49 10.99 -8.29 -0.73
CA LEU A 49 10.46 -7.45 -1.81
C LEU A 49 9.34 -6.59 -1.23
N ASP A 50 9.36 -5.28 -1.48
CA ASP A 50 8.30 -4.33 -1.16
C ASP A 50 7.64 -3.86 -2.47
N ILE A 51 6.41 -4.35 -2.75
CA ILE A 51 5.67 -4.04 -3.98
C ILE A 51 4.89 -2.75 -3.77
N GLY A 52 5.16 -1.73 -4.61
CA GLY A 52 4.62 -0.39 -4.47
C GLY A 52 5.20 0.30 -3.25
N CYS A 53 6.52 0.44 -3.23
CA CYS A 53 7.25 0.96 -2.07
C CYS A 53 7.04 2.46 -1.82
N GLY A 54 6.37 3.17 -2.75
CA GLY A 54 6.12 4.61 -2.65
C GLY A 54 7.39 5.40 -2.35
N SER A 55 7.31 6.40 -1.49
CA SER A 55 8.44 7.24 -1.07
C SER A 55 9.43 6.54 -0.11
N GLY A 56 9.26 5.24 0.18
CA GLY A 56 10.28 4.36 0.70
C GLY A 56 10.35 4.21 2.22
N ALA A 57 9.48 4.86 3.01
CA ALA A 57 9.52 4.73 4.47
C ALA A 57 9.41 3.27 4.93
N ILE A 58 8.56 2.48 4.28
CA ILE A 58 8.36 1.06 4.64
C ILE A 58 9.61 0.25 4.32
N ALA A 59 10.20 0.40 3.14
CA ALA A 59 11.43 -0.30 2.77
C ALA A 59 12.58 0.03 3.75
N VAL A 60 12.71 1.31 4.13
CA VAL A 60 13.67 1.76 5.15
C VAL A 60 13.38 1.12 6.49
N LEU A 61 12.12 1.13 6.94
CA LEU A 61 11.68 0.55 8.22
C LEU A 61 11.97 -0.96 8.30
N LEU A 62 11.66 -1.72 7.23
CA LEU A 62 11.93 -3.16 7.17
C LEU A 62 13.42 -3.48 7.31
N ALA A 63 14.31 -2.66 6.70
CA ALA A 63 15.75 -2.83 6.81
C ALA A 63 16.29 -2.36 8.16
N ARG A 64 15.92 -1.15 8.62
CA ARG A 64 16.49 -0.50 9.79
C ARG A 64 15.98 -1.09 11.11
N ASP A 65 14.66 -1.22 11.23
CA ASP A 65 14.00 -1.51 12.51
C ASP A 65 13.59 -2.99 12.62
N HIS A 66 13.32 -3.66 11.49
CA HIS A 66 12.98 -5.10 11.48
C HIS A 66 14.10 -6.02 11.06
N GLY A 67 15.29 -5.47 10.70
CA GLY A 67 16.52 -6.21 10.51
C GLY A 67 16.61 -7.03 9.24
N ALA A 68 15.81 -6.70 8.22
CA ALA A 68 15.95 -7.31 6.90
C ALA A 68 17.39 -7.10 6.38
N ALA A 69 18.01 -8.14 5.84
CA ALA A 69 19.36 -8.06 5.30
C ALA A 69 19.40 -7.31 3.98
N GLU A 70 18.35 -7.46 3.18
CA GLU A 70 18.16 -6.78 1.91
C GLU A 70 16.67 -6.48 1.72
N VAL A 71 16.34 -5.25 1.32
CA VAL A 71 15.00 -4.87 0.88
C VAL A 71 15.09 -4.34 -0.55
N VAL A 72 14.32 -4.94 -1.44
CA VAL A 72 14.13 -4.44 -2.79
C VAL A 72 12.75 -3.80 -2.85
N GLY A 73 12.70 -2.47 -2.97
CA GLY A 73 11.46 -1.73 -3.19
C GLY A 73 11.24 -1.54 -4.69
N ILE A 74 10.02 -1.78 -5.17
CA ILE A 74 9.64 -1.49 -6.55
C ILE A 74 8.45 -0.56 -6.61
N ASP A 75 8.47 0.37 -7.55
CA ASP A 75 7.35 1.25 -7.86
C ASP A 75 7.34 1.60 -9.35
N VAL A 76 6.19 2.07 -9.86
CA VAL A 76 6.01 2.44 -11.27
C VAL A 76 6.21 3.94 -11.50
N GLU A 77 6.21 4.77 -10.46
CA GLU A 77 6.26 6.21 -10.53
C GLU A 77 7.69 6.75 -10.29
N ASP A 78 8.20 7.59 -11.22
CA ASP A 78 9.56 8.12 -11.13
C ASP A 78 9.78 8.99 -9.89
N ASP A 79 8.81 9.82 -9.53
CA ASP A 79 8.96 10.80 -8.45
C ASP A 79 9.03 10.11 -7.09
N VAL A 80 8.17 9.11 -6.85
CA VAL A 80 8.23 8.32 -5.61
C VAL A 80 9.50 7.47 -5.54
N VAL A 81 9.92 6.84 -6.65
CA VAL A 81 11.19 6.09 -6.72
C VAL A 81 12.39 6.97 -6.37
N ASN A 82 12.41 8.20 -6.88
CA ASN A 82 13.48 9.16 -6.59
C ASN A 82 13.42 9.61 -5.11
N ALA A 83 12.23 9.84 -4.56
CA ALA A 83 12.04 10.15 -3.14
C ALA A 83 12.53 9.00 -2.25
N ALA A 84 12.13 7.76 -2.55
CA ALA A 84 12.55 6.56 -1.81
C ALA A 84 14.08 6.37 -1.80
N LYS A 85 14.75 6.59 -2.93
CA LYS A 85 16.21 6.54 -3.00
C LYS A 85 16.88 7.60 -2.11
N ARG A 86 16.34 8.83 -2.10
CA ARG A 86 16.84 9.89 -1.22
C ARG A 86 16.65 9.53 0.24
N LEU A 87 15.48 8.98 0.59
CA LEU A 87 15.18 8.58 1.97
C LEU A 87 16.11 7.45 2.44
N ALA A 88 16.35 6.42 1.63
CA ALA A 88 17.28 5.32 1.97
C ALA A 88 18.71 5.82 2.24
N VAL A 89 19.19 6.82 1.49
CA VAL A 89 20.48 7.47 1.73
C VAL A 89 20.46 8.29 3.03
N LYS A 90 19.42 9.11 3.22
CA LYS A 90 19.24 9.94 4.42
C LYS A 90 19.24 9.10 5.70
N ASP A 91 18.56 7.97 5.69
CA ASP A 91 18.42 7.06 6.84
C ASP A 91 19.59 6.08 6.98
N GLY A 92 20.61 6.15 6.10
CA GLY A 92 21.83 5.37 6.19
C GLY A 92 21.64 3.87 5.95
N VAL A 93 20.67 3.47 5.13
CA VAL A 93 20.35 2.08 4.78
C VAL A 93 20.50 1.77 3.28
N ALA A 94 21.08 2.68 2.51
CA ALA A 94 21.25 2.52 1.06
C ALA A 94 22.14 1.33 0.66
N ASP A 95 22.88 0.76 1.58
CA ASP A 95 23.65 -0.47 1.42
C ASP A 95 22.78 -1.74 1.48
N ARG A 96 21.58 -1.65 2.04
CA ARG A 96 20.62 -2.75 2.23
C ARG A 96 19.28 -2.53 1.54
N VAL A 97 18.97 -1.30 1.12
CA VAL A 97 17.71 -0.94 0.46
C VAL A 97 18.00 -0.53 -0.99
N SER A 98 17.48 -1.30 -1.93
CA SER A 98 17.55 -1.01 -3.36
C SER A 98 16.16 -0.63 -3.88
N ILE A 99 16.03 0.53 -4.50
CA ILE A 99 14.77 1.00 -5.07
C ILE A 99 14.85 0.96 -6.60
N ILE A 100 13.90 0.29 -7.22
CA ILE A 100 13.87 0.01 -8.66
C ILE A 100 12.55 0.50 -9.25
N LYS A 101 12.65 1.34 -10.29
CA LYS A 101 11.49 1.62 -11.14
C LYS A 101 11.19 0.39 -11.99
N VAL A 102 9.93 0.02 -12.08
CA VAL A 102 9.44 -1.07 -12.93
C VAL A 102 8.30 -0.57 -13.83
N ASP A 103 8.07 -1.24 -14.94
CA ASP A 103 6.86 -1.04 -15.72
C ASP A 103 5.70 -1.86 -15.10
N PRO A 104 4.43 -1.39 -15.23
CA PRO A 104 3.28 -2.19 -14.85
C PRO A 104 3.27 -3.54 -15.57
N GLY A 105 3.08 -4.63 -14.82
CA GLY A 105 3.08 -5.97 -15.42
C GLY A 105 3.54 -7.07 -14.46
N PRO A 106 3.92 -8.23 -15.03
CA PRO A 106 4.42 -9.37 -14.24
C PRO A 106 5.71 -9.03 -13.47
N LEU A 107 5.89 -9.64 -12.31
CA LEU A 107 7.13 -9.53 -11.54
C LEU A 107 8.29 -10.24 -12.26
N THR A 108 9.32 -9.49 -12.68
CA THR A 108 10.43 -10.01 -13.50
C THR A 108 11.58 -10.60 -12.69
N PHE A 109 11.38 -10.86 -11.40
CA PHE A 109 12.36 -11.49 -10.53
C PHE A 109 12.47 -12.99 -10.79
N GLU A 110 13.65 -13.54 -10.46
CA GLU A 110 13.89 -14.99 -10.52
C GLU A 110 13.01 -15.76 -9.53
N ASP A 111 12.75 -17.01 -9.86
CA ASP A 111 12.03 -17.92 -8.96
C ASP A 111 12.79 -18.07 -7.64
N GLN A 112 12.05 -18.15 -6.54
CA GLN A 112 12.62 -18.42 -5.21
C GLN A 112 13.74 -17.44 -4.82
N SER A 113 13.53 -16.16 -5.08
CA SER A 113 14.53 -15.11 -4.84
C SER A 113 14.26 -14.27 -3.59
N PHE A 114 13.09 -14.40 -2.95
CA PHE A 114 12.72 -13.62 -1.75
C PHE A 114 12.22 -14.53 -0.62
N ASP A 115 12.59 -14.19 0.61
CA ASP A 115 12.04 -14.82 1.82
C ASP A 115 10.66 -14.27 2.17
N VAL A 116 10.45 -12.98 1.94
CA VAL A 116 9.17 -12.29 2.19
C VAL A 116 8.86 -11.37 1.02
N VAL A 117 7.61 -11.39 0.59
CA VAL A 117 7.05 -10.36 -0.28
C VAL A 117 6.07 -9.54 0.56
N PHE A 118 6.32 -8.26 0.62
CA PHE A 118 5.51 -7.27 1.34
C PHE A 118 4.81 -6.34 0.36
N SER A 119 3.65 -5.81 0.72
CA SER A 119 3.02 -4.67 0.06
C SER A 119 2.09 -3.96 1.02
N LYS A 120 1.94 -2.65 0.89
CA LYS A 120 0.98 -1.90 1.68
C LYS A 120 0.23 -0.88 0.84
N ASP A 121 -1.08 -1.13 0.71
CA ASP A 121 -2.07 -0.26 0.07
C ASP A 121 -1.68 0.17 -1.37
N SER A 122 -1.04 -0.74 -2.11
CA SER A 122 -0.53 -0.53 -3.46
C SER A 122 -1.05 -1.56 -4.47
N ILE A 123 -1.21 -2.81 -4.05
CA ILE A 123 -1.69 -3.86 -4.95
C ILE A 123 -3.17 -3.69 -5.35
N ILE A 124 -3.86 -2.73 -4.76
CA ILE A 124 -5.18 -2.24 -5.21
C ILE A 124 -5.18 -1.84 -6.70
N HIS A 125 -4.06 -1.30 -7.20
CA HIS A 125 -3.90 -0.88 -8.58
C HIS A 125 -3.64 -2.03 -9.57
N ILE A 126 -3.43 -3.27 -9.08
CA ILE A 126 -3.17 -4.45 -9.90
C ILE A 126 -4.48 -5.22 -10.13
N PRO A 127 -5.10 -5.17 -11.34
CA PRO A 127 -6.43 -5.73 -11.54
C PRO A 127 -6.47 -7.26 -11.54
N ASP A 128 -5.41 -7.95 -12.00
CA ASP A 128 -5.32 -9.42 -12.02
C ASP A 128 -4.69 -9.94 -10.72
N LYS A 129 -5.53 -10.07 -9.67
CA LYS A 129 -5.11 -10.59 -8.36
C LYS A 129 -4.62 -12.05 -8.43
N GLU A 130 -5.15 -12.79 -9.40
CA GLU A 130 -4.79 -14.18 -9.67
C GLU A 130 -3.39 -14.29 -10.28
N ALA A 131 -3.05 -13.43 -11.24
CA ALA A 131 -1.69 -13.36 -11.81
C ALA A 131 -0.68 -12.87 -10.75
N LEU A 132 -1.01 -11.81 -10.01
CA LEU A 132 -0.19 -11.32 -8.91
C LEU A 132 0.10 -12.43 -7.90
N SER A 133 -0.92 -13.18 -7.47
CA SER A 133 -0.75 -14.26 -6.49
C SER A 133 0.18 -15.37 -7.01
N ARG A 134 0.09 -15.72 -8.29
CA ARG A 134 1.00 -16.70 -8.92
C ARG A 134 2.44 -16.17 -8.99
N ASP A 135 2.63 -14.91 -9.36
CA ASP A 135 3.96 -14.30 -9.44
C ASP A 135 4.61 -14.20 -8.06
N VAL A 136 3.86 -13.74 -7.05
CA VAL A 136 4.35 -13.70 -5.67
C VAL A 136 4.72 -15.08 -5.17
N PHE A 137 3.88 -16.09 -5.44
CA PHE A 137 4.18 -17.48 -5.08
C PHE A 137 5.47 -17.98 -5.75
N ARG A 138 5.67 -17.69 -7.02
CA ARG A 138 6.83 -18.10 -7.80
C ARG A 138 8.14 -17.55 -7.25
N ILE A 139 8.18 -16.27 -6.93
CA ILE A 139 9.40 -15.58 -6.48
C ILE A 139 9.75 -15.82 -5.01
N LEU A 140 8.80 -16.27 -4.18
CA LEU A 140 9.07 -16.66 -2.79
C LEU A 140 9.87 -17.95 -2.71
N VAL A 141 10.82 -18.06 -1.80
CA VAL A 141 11.47 -19.34 -1.45
C VAL A 141 10.47 -20.29 -0.80
N PRO A 142 10.71 -21.64 -0.82
CA PRO A 142 9.96 -22.56 0.04
C PRO A 142 9.97 -22.12 1.50
N GLY A 143 8.81 -22.10 2.15
CA GLY A 143 8.63 -21.56 3.50
C GLY A 143 8.51 -20.04 3.59
N GLY A 144 8.69 -19.32 2.49
CA GLY A 144 8.58 -17.86 2.42
C GLY A 144 7.14 -17.34 2.60
N TRP A 145 7.01 -16.06 2.92
CA TRP A 145 5.73 -15.44 3.26
C TRP A 145 5.35 -14.29 2.32
N PHE A 146 4.09 -14.27 1.94
CA PHE A 146 3.43 -13.06 1.47
C PHE A 146 2.71 -12.41 2.66
N ALA A 147 2.95 -11.11 2.89
CA ALA A 147 2.32 -10.32 3.94
C ALA A 147 1.99 -8.94 3.40
N ALA A 148 0.71 -8.59 3.31
CA ALA A 148 0.28 -7.32 2.76
C ALA A 148 -0.85 -6.68 3.54
N SER A 149 -1.00 -5.36 3.40
CA SER A 149 -2.22 -4.61 3.64
C SER A 149 -2.74 -4.09 2.31
N ASP A 150 -4.04 -4.09 2.11
CA ASP A 150 -4.62 -3.50 0.91
C ASP A 150 -6.05 -3.00 1.15
N TRP A 151 -6.48 -2.06 0.32
CA TRP A 151 -7.82 -1.50 0.33
C TRP A 151 -8.74 -2.37 -0.50
N LEU A 152 -9.67 -3.03 0.16
CA LEU A 152 -10.59 -3.98 -0.44
C LEU A 152 -12.01 -3.43 -0.45
N MET A 153 -12.81 -3.97 -1.36
CA MET A 153 -14.26 -3.84 -1.35
C MET A 153 -14.88 -5.14 -0.81
N SER A 154 -15.95 -5.05 -0.05
CA SER A 154 -16.55 -6.21 0.63
C SER A 154 -17.11 -7.28 -0.33
N HIS A 155 -17.23 -6.99 -1.62
CA HIS A 155 -17.74 -7.87 -2.66
C HIS A 155 -17.08 -7.58 -4.02
N ASP A 156 -17.23 -8.52 -4.97
CA ASP A 156 -16.73 -8.38 -6.35
C ASP A 156 -17.82 -7.86 -7.33
N GLY A 157 -18.95 -7.39 -6.81
CA GLY A 157 -20.05 -6.84 -7.59
C GLY A 157 -19.85 -5.38 -7.95
N GLU A 158 -20.86 -4.79 -8.57
CA GLU A 158 -20.88 -3.36 -8.89
C GLU A 158 -20.81 -2.53 -7.61
N PRO A 159 -19.91 -1.53 -7.52
CA PRO A 159 -19.84 -0.64 -6.38
C PRO A 159 -21.13 0.13 -6.15
N SER A 160 -21.49 0.41 -4.90
CA SER A 160 -22.61 1.28 -4.55
C SER A 160 -22.43 2.70 -5.13
N PRO A 161 -23.49 3.52 -5.20
CA PRO A 161 -23.36 4.92 -5.59
C PRO A 161 -22.36 5.69 -4.72
N GLU A 162 -22.36 5.43 -3.43
CA GLU A 162 -21.44 6.03 -2.45
C GLU A 162 -20.00 5.61 -2.71
N MET A 163 -19.78 4.32 -2.98
CA MET A 163 -18.45 3.80 -3.29
C MET A 163 -17.91 4.34 -4.61
N LYS A 164 -18.76 4.46 -5.65
CA LYS A 164 -18.38 5.11 -6.92
C LYS A 164 -17.99 6.57 -6.70
N THR A 165 -18.74 7.28 -5.84
CA THR A 165 -18.46 8.67 -5.52
C THR A 165 -17.13 8.83 -4.79
N TYR A 166 -16.81 7.91 -3.88
CA TYR A 166 -15.52 7.85 -3.19
C TYR A 166 -14.38 7.55 -4.17
N ILE A 167 -14.48 6.48 -4.96
CA ILE A 167 -13.45 6.10 -5.94
C ILE A 167 -13.17 7.26 -6.92
N ALA A 168 -14.22 7.95 -7.38
CA ALA A 168 -14.07 9.11 -8.26
C ALA A 168 -13.41 10.32 -7.57
N ALA A 169 -13.51 10.44 -6.25
CA ALA A 169 -12.88 11.52 -5.48
C ALA A 169 -11.39 11.26 -5.22
N GLU A 170 -10.97 10.00 -5.14
CA GLU A 170 -9.56 9.63 -5.03
C GLU A 170 -8.79 9.94 -6.31
N ASP A 171 -9.48 9.97 -7.46
CA ASP A 171 -8.88 10.19 -8.80
C ASP A 171 -7.70 9.24 -9.10
N LEU A 172 -7.79 8.01 -8.59
CA LEU A 172 -6.83 6.94 -8.75
C LEU A 172 -7.51 5.72 -9.39
N ASP A 173 -6.75 4.98 -10.21
CA ASP A 173 -7.24 3.76 -10.86
C ASP A 173 -7.33 2.59 -9.88
N PHE A 174 -8.41 2.54 -9.11
CA PHE A 174 -8.65 1.46 -8.17
C PHE A 174 -9.22 0.22 -8.85
N ALA A 175 -8.52 -0.89 -8.72
CA ALA A 175 -8.98 -2.23 -9.11
C ALA A 175 -9.28 -3.07 -7.85
N MET A 176 -10.14 -2.54 -6.98
CA MET A 176 -10.50 -3.19 -5.71
C MET A 176 -11.03 -4.60 -5.94
N ALA A 177 -10.69 -5.51 -5.05
CA ALA A 177 -11.19 -6.88 -5.02
C ALA A 177 -11.74 -7.21 -3.65
N SER A 178 -12.59 -8.24 -3.57
CA SER A 178 -13.11 -8.71 -2.29
C SER A 178 -12.09 -9.54 -1.51
N PRO A 179 -12.25 -9.63 -0.17
CA PRO A 179 -11.48 -10.59 0.64
C PRO A 179 -11.58 -12.02 0.10
N ASP A 180 -12.77 -12.42 -0.34
CA ASP A 180 -13.00 -13.75 -0.91
C ASP A 180 -12.22 -13.99 -2.20
N ARG A 181 -12.11 -12.98 -3.08
CA ARG A 181 -11.31 -13.08 -4.30
C ARG A 181 -9.82 -13.23 -3.98
N TYR A 182 -9.29 -12.40 -3.08
CA TYR A 182 -7.90 -12.53 -2.63
C TYR A 182 -7.62 -13.89 -2.00
N GLN A 183 -8.51 -14.37 -1.12
CA GLN A 183 -8.37 -15.70 -0.52
C GLN A 183 -8.32 -16.81 -1.58
N ARG A 184 -9.26 -16.79 -2.53
CA ARG A 184 -9.28 -17.77 -3.64
C ARG A 184 -8.03 -17.68 -4.50
N ALA A 185 -7.57 -16.48 -4.84
CA ALA A 185 -6.37 -16.28 -5.65
C ALA A 185 -5.11 -16.83 -4.98
N LEU A 186 -4.91 -16.54 -3.69
CA LEU A 186 -3.79 -17.05 -2.91
C LEU A 186 -3.82 -18.58 -2.78
N VAL A 187 -4.98 -19.16 -2.43
CA VAL A 187 -5.13 -20.62 -2.34
C VAL A 187 -4.89 -21.30 -3.70
N ALA A 188 -5.43 -20.75 -4.78
CA ALA A 188 -5.25 -21.28 -6.13
C ALA A 188 -3.80 -21.19 -6.62
N ALA A 189 -3.03 -20.18 -6.17
CA ALA A 189 -1.60 -20.08 -6.44
C ALA A 189 -0.75 -21.10 -5.66
N GLY A 190 -1.31 -21.77 -4.63
CA GLY A 190 -0.64 -22.80 -3.84
C GLY A 190 -0.22 -22.37 -2.43
N PHE A 191 -0.58 -21.15 -1.99
CA PHE A 191 -0.31 -20.71 -0.64
C PHE A 191 -1.05 -21.55 0.41
N GLN A 192 -0.38 -21.81 1.51
CA GLN A 192 -0.93 -22.38 2.74
C GLN A 192 -1.02 -21.30 3.84
N SER A 193 -1.70 -21.64 4.93
CA SER A 193 -1.88 -20.70 6.05
C SER A 193 -2.44 -19.34 5.61
N VAL A 194 -3.31 -19.35 4.58
CA VAL A 194 -3.93 -18.12 4.07
C VAL A 194 -4.83 -17.53 5.14
N ALA A 195 -4.58 -16.29 5.50
CA ALA A 195 -5.35 -15.56 6.51
C ALA A 195 -5.60 -14.13 6.04
N LEU A 196 -6.84 -13.69 6.22
CA LEU A 196 -7.26 -12.32 5.98
C LEU A 196 -7.79 -11.73 7.28
N ARG A 197 -7.34 -10.52 7.62
CA ARG A 197 -7.75 -9.80 8.82
C ARG A 197 -8.38 -8.48 8.45
N ASN A 198 -9.67 -8.35 8.69
CA ASN A 198 -10.40 -7.11 8.45
C ASN A 198 -9.86 -5.98 9.34
N ARG A 199 -9.48 -4.87 8.74
CA ARG A 199 -8.96 -3.66 9.39
C ARG A 199 -9.94 -2.48 9.34
N ASN A 200 -11.13 -2.66 8.75
CA ASN A 200 -12.13 -1.61 8.66
C ASN A 200 -12.46 -0.94 10.01
N PRO A 201 -12.66 -1.67 11.13
CA PRO A 201 -12.96 -1.02 12.41
C PRO A 201 -11.88 -0.04 12.86
N TRP A 202 -10.60 -0.41 12.67
CA TRP A 202 -9.46 0.45 12.99
C TRP A 202 -9.38 1.64 12.03
N TYR A 203 -9.48 1.39 10.71
CA TYR A 203 -9.31 2.45 9.73
C TYR A 203 -10.48 3.45 9.78
N ARG A 204 -11.68 2.99 10.08
CA ARG A 204 -12.84 3.86 10.29
C ARG A 204 -12.64 4.89 11.41
N ASP A 205 -11.96 4.50 12.49
CA ASP A 205 -11.64 5.40 13.59
C ASP A 205 -10.51 6.35 13.19
N LEU A 206 -9.43 5.82 12.59
CA LEU A 206 -8.30 6.61 12.10
C LEU A 206 -8.71 7.65 11.05
N ALA A 207 -9.54 7.29 10.08
CA ALA A 207 -10.02 8.22 9.04
C ALA A 207 -10.74 9.45 9.63
N ARG A 208 -11.40 9.29 10.78
CA ARG A 208 -12.03 10.41 11.51
C ARG A 208 -11.00 11.29 12.22
N GLU A 209 -9.94 10.69 12.76
CA GLU A 209 -8.82 11.44 13.34
C GLU A 209 -8.10 12.24 12.26
N GLU A 210 -7.86 11.64 11.10
CA GLU A 210 -7.27 12.30 9.93
C GLU A 210 -8.16 13.43 9.41
N LEU A 211 -9.46 13.22 9.29
CA LEU A 211 -10.41 14.28 8.92
C LEU A 211 -10.39 15.44 9.93
N ALA A 212 -10.36 15.12 11.22
CA ALA A 212 -10.26 16.15 12.25
C ALA A 212 -8.94 16.94 12.16
N TYR A 213 -7.83 16.28 11.82
CA TYR A 213 -6.56 16.94 11.54
C TYR A 213 -6.66 17.89 10.33
N LEU A 214 -7.23 17.41 9.22
CA LEU A 214 -7.44 18.20 8.00
C LEU A 214 -8.31 19.43 8.26
N GLN A 215 -9.36 19.32 9.06
CA GLN A 215 -10.27 20.41 9.40
C GLN A 215 -9.74 21.35 10.50
N GLY A 216 -8.72 20.91 11.26
CA GLY A 216 -8.20 21.57 12.44
C GLY A 216 -6.74 21.98 12.35
N GLU A 217 -5.87 21.20 12.97
CA GLU A 217 -4.45 21.54 13.17
C GLU A 217 -3.67 21.65 11.85
N GLY A 218 -3.95 20.77 10.88
CA GLY A 218 -3.30 20.75 9.57
C GLY A 218 -3.82 21.81 8.60
N ALA A 219 -5.06 22.31 8.80
CA ALA A 219 -5.77 23.14 7.83
C ALA A 219 -4.97 24.36 7.36
N LYS A 220 -4.40 25.11 8.31
CA LYS A 220 -3.67 26.35 7.97
C LYS A 220 -2.46 26.06 7.08
N ARG A 221 -1.66 25.08 7.45
CA ARG A 221 -0.45 24.69 6.71
C ARG A 221 -0.80 24.16 5.33
N LEU A 222 -1.77 23.24 5.23
CA LEU A 222 -2.20 22.66 3.96
C LEU A 222 -2.76 23.72 3.00
N VAL A 223 -3.50 24.71 3.52
CA VAL A 223 -3.99 25.85 2.71
C VAL A 223 -2.84 26.76 2.26
N GLU A 224 -1.86 27.04 3.13
CA GLU A 224 -0.69 27.86 2.78
C GLU A 224 0.20 27.19 1.73
N ASP A 225 0.42 25.88 1.87
CA ASP A 225 1.35 25.13 1.00
C ASP A 225 0.68 24.69 -0.33
N PHE A 226 -0.60 24.30 -0.29
CA PHE A 226 -1.29 23.65 -1.41
C PHE A 226 -2.52 24.40 -1.94
N GLY A 227 -3.01 25.38 -1.21
CA GLY A 227 -4.17 26.21 -1.58
C GLY A 227 -5.50 25.67 -1.05
N ALA A 228 -6.48 26.60 -0.89
CA ALA A 228 -7.77 26.29 -0.26
C ALA A 228 -8.64 25.30 -1.06
N GLU A 229 -8.59 25.34 -2.36
CA GLU A 229 -9.37 24.44 -3.22
C GLU A 229 -8.89 22.98 -3.07
N PHE A 230 -7.58 22.77 -3.11
CA PHE A 230 -7.01 21.45 -2.90
C PHE A 230 -7.27 20.93 -1.48
N HIS A 231 -7.08 21.76 -0.47
CA HIS A 231 -7.40 21.38 0.91
C HIS A 231 -8.87 21.00 1.08
N GLN A 232 -9.81 21.71 0.44
CA GLN A 232 -11.22 21.34 0.48
C GLN A 232 -11.47 19.99 -0.22
N SER A 233 -10.80 19.71 -1.35
CA SER A 233 -10.95 18.41 -2.03
C SER A 233 -10.48 17.25 -1.16
N LEU A 234 -9.43 17.40 -0.36
CA LEU A 234 -9.00 16.40 0.63
C LEU A 234 -10.10 16.13 1.66
N ILE A 235 -10.66 17.18 2.26
CA ILE A 235 -11.76 17.05 3.22
C ILE A 235 -12.93 16.29 2.60
N ASP A 236 -13.34 16.67 1.39
CA ASP A 236 -14.44 16.04 0.66
C ASP A 236 -14.17 14.56 0.37
N THR A 237 -12.92 14.19 0.10
CA THR A 237 -12.52 12.78 -0.13
C THR A 237 -12.58 11.98 1.16
N TRP A 238 -12.05 12.50 2.28
CA TRP A 238 -12.15 11.84 3.59
C TRP A 238 -13.59 11.67 4.07
N GLU A 239 -14.45 12.66 3.85
CA GLU A 239 -15.88 12.55 4.18
C GLU A 239 -16.56 11.42 3.40
N LYS A 240 -16.27 11.29 2.09
CA LYS A 240 -16.80 10.21 1.24
C LYS A 240 -16.23 8.84 1.66
N MET A 241 -14.93 8.78 1.96
CA MET A 241 -14.27 7.56 2.45
C MET A 241 -14.91 7.06 3.76
N ILE A 242 -15.18 7.95 4.70
CA ILE A 242 -15.83 7.60 5.97
C ILE A 242 -17.21 6.98 5.74
N VAL A 243 -17.98 7.49 4.78
CA VAL A 243 -19.29 6.92 4.44
C VAL A 243 -19.16 5.45 4.02
N VAL A 244 -18.23 5.13 3.12
CA VAL A 244 -18.05 3.75 2.62
C VAL A 244 -17.35 2.83 3.64
N LEU A 245 -16.56 3.38 4.54
CA LEU A 245 -16.03 2.66 5.70
C LEU A 245 -17.14 2.33 6.70
N ASP A 246 -18.08 3.23 6.95
CA ASP A 246 -19.20 3.02 7.87
C ASP A 246 -20.19 1.95 7.37
N THR A 247 -20.43 1.90 6.08
CA THR A 247 -21.23 0.81 5.48
C THR A 247 -20.50 -0.54 5.49
N GLY A 248 -19.16 -0.52 5.61
CA GLY A 248 -18.31 -1.70 5.51
C GLY A 248 -18.07 -2.15 4.07
N GLU A 249 -18.53 -1.39 3.06
CA GLU A 249 -18.24 -1.70 1.66
C GLU A 249 -16.76 -1.50 1.37
N HIS A 250 -16.16 -0.39 1.83
CA HIS A 250 -14.70 -0.25 1.91
C HIS A 250 -14.18 -1.00 3.14
N CYS A 251 -13.39 -2.02 2.92
CA CYS A 251 -12.93 -2.90 4.00
C CYS A 251 -11.43 -3.26 3.86
N PRO A 252 -10.53 -2.37 4.29
CA PRO A 252 -9.10 -2.68 4.30
C PRO A 252 -8.80 -3.98 5.05
N HIS A 253 -7.88 -4.79 4.51
CA HIS A 253 -7.51 -6.07 5.10
C HIS A 253 -5.99 -6.26 5.13
N HIS A 254 -5.50 -6.93 6.16
CA HIS A 254 -4.23 -7.62 6.07
C HIS A 254 -4.43 -8.95 5.34
N LEU A 255 -3.49 -9.27 4.47
CA LEU A 255 -3.45 -10.47 3.65
C LEU A 255 -2.19 -11.23 3.99
N ARG A 256 -2.28 -12.53 4.21
CA ARG A 256 -1.13 -13.37 4.52
C ARG A 256 -1.25 -14.74 3.86
N GLY A 257 -0.13 -15.25 3.36
CA GLY A 257 -0.03 -16.60 2.85
C GLY A 257 1.40 -17.09 2.92
N GLN A 258 1.60 -18.40 3.19
CA GLN A 258 2.92 -19.01 3.22
C GLN A 258 3.09 -19.94 2.02
N ARG A 259 4.21 -19.83 1.30
CA ARG A 259 4.62 -20.84 0.36
C ARG A 259 5.04 -22.11 1.14
N PRO A 260 4.53 -23.31 0.82
CA PRO A 260 4.97 -24.55 1.45
C PRO A 260 6.49 -24.73 1.39
N ALA A 261 7.05 -25.41 2.44
CA ALA A 261 8.47 -25.73 2.53
C ALA A 261 8.88 -26.83 1.55
#